data_e45f30788019cd59b96a104787072ab0
#
_entry.id   e45f30788019cd59b96a104787072ab0
#
_cell.length_a   1.000
_cell.length_b   1.000
_cell.length_c   1.000
_cell.angle_alpha   90.00
_cell.angle_beta   90.00
_cell.angle_gamma   90.00
#
_symmetry.space_group_name_H-M   'P 1'
#
loop_
_entity.id
_entity.type
_entity.pdbx_description
1 polymer ?
#
loop_
_entity_poly.entity_id
_entity_poly.type
_entity_poly.pdbx_seq_one_letter_code
_entity_poly.pdbx_strand_id
1 'polypeptide(L)'
;MPKAIYEGIYREIRSRIINGTYAFQEMLPTEAELTAEFGCTRNTVRRALSMLADQMFVQPIHGKGVRVIWLKGETDMLGALSEVESFGEFAKRNNAVASTEVKSFEHLICTEQLSRRLGFKVGEELIRVVRVRSLNGNARQVDHGYFLESIAKGLTPEIAAKSIYDYLEHKRGVKVMASRRTVSVELANDEDCSYLDLGKYNCVAVMESQSYTSDGILFEVTHARTHPEIFHYRVNSKR
;
A
#
# COMPACT_ATOMS: atom_id res chain seq x y z
N MET A 1 19.36 -12.33 -17.93
CA MET A 1 20.54 -11.94 -17.15
C MET A 1 20.77 -10.41 -17.01
N PRO A 2 20.48 -9.50 -17.96
CA PRO A 2 20.65 -8.05 -17.74
C PRO A 2 19.73 -7.43 -16.68
N LYS A 3 18.58 -8.08 -16.40
CA LYS A 3 17.57 -7.59 -15.46
C LYS A 3 18.07 -7.54 -14.00
N ALA A 4 18.95 -8.45 -13.62
CA ALA A 4 19.48 -8.53 -12.26
C ALA A 4 20.53 -7.44 -11.92
N ILE A 5 21.27 -6.92 -12.92
CA ILE A 5 22.37 -5.97 -12.67
C ILE A 5 21.83 -4.58 -12.35
N TYR A 6 20.96 -4.00 -13.18
CA TYR A 6 20.43 -2.65 -12.92
C TYR A 6 19.56 -2.59 -11.65
N GLU A 7 18.88 -3.68 -11.30
CA GLU A 7 18.12 -3.77 -10.06
C GLU A 7 19.05 -3.80 -8.83
N GLY A 8 20.22 -4.44 -8.94
CA GLY A 8 21.26 -4.40 -7.93
C GLY A 8 21.80 -2.98 -7.71
N ILE A 9 22.14 -2.29 -8.80
CA ILE A 9 22.62 -0.89 -8.76
C ILE A 9 21.53 0.03 -8.16
N TYR A 10 20.29 -0.12 -8.62
CA TYR A 10 19.15 0.63 -8.06
C TYR A 10 19.05 0.45 -6.54
N ARG A 11 19.09 -0.81 -6.06
CA ARG A 11 18.98 -1.10 -4.61
C ARG A 11 20.16 -0.53 -3.84
N GLU A 12 21.36 -0.61 -4.35
CA GLU A 12 22.56 -0.08 -3.72
C GLU A 12 22.50 1.46 -3.60
N ILE A 13 22.26 2.17 -4.72
CA ILE A 13 22.17 3.64 -4.69
C ILE A 13 21.00 4.09 -3.80
N ARG A 14 19.85 3.42 -3.87
CA ARG A 14 18.70 3.69 -2.98
C ARG A 14 19.09 3.53 -1.52
N SER A 15 19.80 2.47 -1.17
CA SER A 15 20.28 2.23 0.20
C SER A 15 21.20 3.36 0.67
N ARG A 16 22.14 3.80 -0.18
CA ARG A 16 23.06 4.91 0.12
C ARG A 16 22.33 6.24 0.34
N ILE A 17 21.27 6.49 -0.41
CA ILE A 17 20.41 7.68 -0.19
C ILE A 17 19.68 7.57 1.16
N ILE A 18 19.07 6.42 1.45
CA ILE A 18 18.28 6.22 2.67
C ILE A 18 19.16 6.31 3.93
N ASN A 19 20.36 5.76 3.89
CA ASN A 19 21.29 5.80 5.02
C ASN A 19 22.08 7.13 5.14
N GLY A 20 21.92 8.03 4.15
CA GLY A 20 22.54 9.35 4.16
C GLY A 20 23.95 9.41 3.58
N THR A 21 24.45 8.34 2.96
CA THR A 21 25.75 8.37 2.24
C THR A 21 25.72 9.38 1.10
N TYR A 22 24.57 9.50 0.43
CA TYR A 22 24.27 10.60 -0.49
C TYR A 22 23.22 11.49 0.18
N ALA A 23 23.63 12.71 0.53
CA ALA A 23 22.78 13.62 1.28
C ALA A 23 21.68 14.26 0.40
N PHE A 24 20.62 14.75 1.06
CA PHE A 24 19.59 15.53 0.38
C PHE A 24 20.18 16.75 -0.32
N GLN A 25 19.78 16.99 -1.57
CA GLN A 25 20.30 18.03 -2.48
C GLN A 25 21.73 17.80 -2.98
N GLU A 26 22.40 16.74 -2.62
CA GLU A 26 23.69 16.36 -3.16
C GLU A 26 23.57 15.85 -4.58
N MET A 27 24.62 16.04 -5.38
CA MET A 27 24.73 15.42 -6.71
C MET A 27 25.27 14.00 -6.59
N LEU A 28 24.63 13.06 -7.23
CA LEU A 28 25.18 11.71 -7.37
C LEU A 28 26.47 11.75 -8.21
N PRO A 29 27.36 10.78 -8.04
CA PRO A 29 28.47 10.57 -8.96
C PRO A 29 27.98 10.51 -10.41
N THR A 30 28.84 10.96 -11.34
CA THR A 30 28.51 10.96 -12.75
C THR A 30 28.21 9.55 -13.29
N GLU A 31 27.50 9.46 -14.42
CA GLU A 31 27.27 8.17 -15.08
C GLU A 31 28.57 7.41 -15.36
N ALA A 32 29.66 8.13 -15.65
CA ALA A 32 30.97 7.53 -15.91
C ALA A 32 31.59 6.92 -14.66
N GLU A 33 31.53 7.65 -13.52
CA GLU A 33 32.00 7.17 -12.22
C GLU A 33 31.20 5.97 -11.76
N LEU A 34 29.85 6.03 -11.82
CA LEU A 34 28.98 4.90 -11.48
C LEU A 34 29.22 3.69 -12.40
N THR A 35 29.48 3.91 -13.69
CA THR A 35 29.81 2.84 -14.64
C THR A 35 31.14 2.15 -14.25
N ALA A 36 32.14 2.92 -13.86
CA ALA A 36 33.40 2.39 -13.37
C ALA A 36 33.26 1.65 -12.05
N GLU A 37 32.51 2.23 -11.09
CA GLU A 37 32.28 1.66 -9.76
C GLU A 37 31.55 0.31 -9.82
N PHE A 38 30.46 0.24 -10.63
CA PHE A 38 29.64 -0.98 -10.73
C PHE A 38 30.09 -1.96 -11.81
N GLY A 39 31.14 -1.64 -12.57
CA GLY A 39 31.65 -2.52 -13.62
C GLY A 39 30.63 -2.86 -14.70
N CYS A 40 29.80 -1.91 -15.11
CA CYS A 40 28.66 -2.15 -16.00
C CYS A 40 28.59 -1.14 -17.16
N THR A 41 27.59 -1.26 -18.03
CA THR A 41 27.42 -0.32 -19.15
C THR A 41 26.69 0.94 -18.72
N ARG A 42 26.88 2.07 -19.42
CA ARG A 42 26.13 3.31 -19.22
C ARG A 42 24.62 3.11 -19.29
N ASN A 43 24.13 2.27 -20.19
CA ASN A 43 22.70 1.99 -20.31
C ASN A 43 22.15 1.30 -19.05
N THR A 44 22.94 0.44 -18.39
CA THR A 44 22.57 -0.21 -17.13
C THR A 44 22.45 0.80 -16.00
N VAL A 45 23.42 1.73 -15.88
CA VAL A 45 23.37 2.83 -14.90
C VAL A 45 22.17 3.73 -15.16
N ARG A 46 21.95 4.18 -16.39
CA ARG A 46 20.79 5.03 -16.76
C ARG A 46 19.46 4.40 -16.39
N ARG A 47 19.32 3.09 -16.61
CA ARG A 47 18.11 2.37 -16.23
C ARG A 47 17.90 2.37 -14.72
N ALA A 48 18.93 2.15 -13.93
CA ALA A 48 18.88 2.23 -12.47
C ALA A 48 18.52 3.65 -11.99
N LEU A 49 19.16 4.67 -12.57
CA LEU A 49 18.87 6.08 -12.27
C LEU A 49 17.45 6.49 -12.67
N SER A 50 16.93 5.99 -13.81
CA SER A 50 15.55 6.21 -14.22
C SER A 50 14.58 5.63 -13.19
N MET A 51 14.81 4.42 -12.69
CA MET A 51 13.99 3.82 -11.64
C MET A 51 14.00 4.66 -10.34
N LEU A 52 15.18 5.17 -9.96
CA LEU A 52 15.30 6.08 -8.80
C LEU A 52 14.56 7.39 -9.04
N ALA A 53 14.59 7.94 -10.25
CA ALA A 53 13.87 9.15 -10.63
C ALA A 53 12.35 8.91 -10.70
N ASP A 54 11.90 7.74 -11.15
CA ASP A 54 10.49 7.38 -11.16
C ASP A 54 9.92 7.27 -9.74
N GLN A 55 10.74 6.85 -8.79
CA GLN A 55 10.39 6.80 -7.37
C GLN A 55 10.73 8.07 -6.59
N MET A 56 11.16 9.14 -7.27
CA MET A 56 11.48 10.44 -6.66
C MET A 56 12.60 10.39 -5.61
N PHE A 57 13.52 9.45 -5.70
CA PHE A 57 14.76 9.48 -4.93
C PHE A 57 15.73 10.51 -5.47
N VAL A 58 15.72 10.68 -6.78
CA VAL A 58 16.63 11.58 -7.49
C VAL A 58 15.92 12.34 -8.60
N GLN A 59 16.51 13.44 -9.04
CA GLN A 59 16.05 14.22 -10.20
C GLN A 59 17.21 14.41 -11.19
N PRO A 60 17.08 13.92 -12.43
CA PRO A 60 17.98 14.27 -13.50
C PRO A 60 17.89 15.76 -13.82
N ILE A 61 19.05 16.43 -13.94
CA ILE A 61 19.15 17.84 -14.32
C ILE A 61 19.92 17.91 -15.63
N HIS A 62 19.27 18.44 -16.66
CA HIS A 62 19.85 18.50 -18.00
C HIS A 62 21.22 19.19 -17.97
N GLY A 63 22.25 18.51 -18.51
CA GLY A 63 23.62 19.03 -18.60
C GLY A 63 24.38 19.12 -17.27
N LYS A 64 23.77 18.77 -16.11
CA LYS A 64 24.37 18.92 -14.78
C LYS A 64 24.52 17.62 -14.00
N GLY A 65 23.81 16.57 -14.37
CA GLY A 65 23.83 15.28 -13.67
C GLY A 65 22.55 14.94 -12.94
N VAL A 66 22.65 14.20 -11.84
CA VAL A 66 21.50 13.68 -11.11
C VAL A 66 21.58 14.13 -9.64
N ARG A 67 20.55 14.79 -9.14
CA ARG A 67 20.49 15.31 -7.78
C ARG A 67 19.61 14.45 -6.89
N VAL A 68 20.02 14.21 -5.66
CA VAL A 68 19.22 13.57 -4.62
C VAL A 68 18.11 14.55 -4.18
N ILE A 69 16.85 14.11 -4.31
CA ILE A 69 15.68 14.88 -3.88
C ILE A 69 14.89 14.16 -2.79
N TRP A 70 15.35 12.98 -2.37
CA TRP A 70 14.74 12.24 -1.28
C TRP A 70 15.20 12.81 0.07
N LEU A 71 14.21 13.12 0.91
CA LEU A 71 14.42 13.54 2.28
C LEU A 71 13.81 12.49 3.21
N LYS A 72 14.57 12.09 4.22
CA LYS A 72 14.05 11.19 5.26
C LYS A 72 12.87 11.86 5.95
N GLY A 73 11.69 11.25 5.85
CA GLY A 73 10.47 11.77 6.46
C GLY A 73 10.51 11.66 7.97
N GLU A 74 9.92 12.62 8.65
CA GLU A 74 9.72 12.59 10.11
C GLU A 74 8.69 11.56 10.54
N THR A 75 7.93 11.00 9.61
CA THR A 75 6.85 10.04 9.87
C THR A 75 7.35 8.63 9.64
N ASP A 76 7.38 7.85 10.70
CA ASP A 76 7.84 6.47 10.66
C ASP A 76 6.87 5.52 9.95
N MET A 77 5.61 5.94 9.75
CA MET A 77 4.55 5.12 9.14
C MET A 77 4.03 5.76 7.85
N LEU A 78 4.46 5.23 6.70
CA LEU A 78 4.02 5.69 5.38
C LEU A 78 3.28 4.59 4.63
N GLY A 79 2.06 4.89 4.17
CA GLY A 79 1.31 4.03 3.25
C GLY A 79 1.84 4.15 1.81
N ALA A 80 1.76 3.07 1.06
CA ALA A 80 2.05 3.04 -0.37
C ALA A 80 0.74 3.15 -1.17
N LEU A 81 0.46 4.31 -1.76
CA LEU A 81 -0.72 4.47 -2.62
C LEU A 81 -0.50 3.90 -4.02
N SER A 82 0.76 3.77 -4.45
CA SER A 82 1.14 3.26 -5.76
C SER A 82 1.13 1.73 -5.87
N GLU A 83 1.04 1.03 -4.76
CA GLU A 83 1.09 -0.44 -4.69
C GLU A 83 -0.12 -0.97 -3.94
N VAL A 84 -0.57 -2.17 -4.32
CA VAL A 84 -1.59 -2.90 -3.55
C VAL A 84 -0.88 -3.59 -2.40
N GLU A 85 -1.08 -3.08 -1.20
CA GLU A 85 -0.40 -3.53 0.02
C GLU A 85 -1.44 -3.97 1.05
N SER A 86 -1.25 -5.12 1.65
CA SER A 86 -2.04 -5.57 2.78
C SER A 86 -1.62 -4.84 4.07
N PHE A 87 -2.49 -4.84 5.08
CA PHE A 87 -2.18 -4.24 6.38
C PHE A 87 -0.96 -4.89 7.06
N GLY A 88 -0.77 -6.20 6.87
CA GLY A 88 0.41 -6.91 7.40
C GLY A 88 1.70 -6.48 6.71
N GLU A 89 1.68 -6.27 5.39
CA GLU A 89 2.83 -5.76 4.63
C GLU A 89 3.14 -4.31 5.02
N PHE A 90 2.11 -3.46 5.16
CA PHE A 90 2.25 -2.11 5.69
C PHE A 90 2.93 -2.10 7.06
N ALA A 91 2.46 -2.91 8.00
CA ALA A 91 3.04 -3.00 9.34
C ALA A 91 4.50 -3.49 9.29
N LYS A 92 4.78 -4.55 8.53
CA LYS A 92 6.14 -5.09 8.37
C LYS A 92 7.10 -4.05 7.79
N ARG A 93 6.67 -3.33 6.76
CA ARG A 93 7.48 -2.27 6.13
C ARG A 93 7.78 -1.12 7.08
N ASN A 94 6.87 -0.84 8.02
CA ASN A 94 7.00 0.20 9.04
C ASN A 94 7.55 -0.33 10.39
N ASN A 95 8.10 -1.55 10.43
CA ASN A 95 8.64 -2.18 11.64
C ASN A 95 7.64 -2.23 12.82
N ALA A 96 6.35 -2.39 12.52
CA ALA A 96 5.27 -2.47 13.48
C ALA A 96 4.72 -3.90 13.58
N VAL A 97 4.19 -4.25 14.74
CA VAL A 97 3.49 -5.52 14.96
C VAL A 97 2.01 -5.32 14.68
N ALA A 98 1.49 -6.00 13.65
CA ALA A 98 0.07 -5.97 13.31
C ALA A 98 -0.69 -7.06 14.05
N SER A 99 -1.91 -6.74 14.48
CA SER A 99 -2.93 -7.71 14.86
C SER A 99 -4.28 -7.31 14.30
N THR A 100 -5.16 -8.30 14.10
CA THR A 100 -6.48 -8.09 13.52
C THR A 100 -7.51 -8.90 14.30
N GLU A 101 -8.56 -8.25 14.74
CA GLU A 101 -9.73 -8.86 15.38
C GLU A 101 -10.92 -8.76 14.43
N VAL A 102 -11.60 -9.87 14.17
CA VAL A 102 -12.84 -9.91 13.39
C VAL A 102 -14.02 -9.61 14.31
N LYS A 103 -14.74 -8.53 14.04
CA LYS A 103 -15.91 -8.11 14.83
C LYS A 103 -17.22 -8.65 14.24
N SER A 104 -17.29 -8.82 12.92
CA SER A 104 -18.44 -9.39 12.22
C SER A 104 -17.96 -10.15 10.98
N PHE A 105 -18.67 -11.25 10.70
CA PHE A 105 -18.47 -12.05 9.49
C PHE A 105 -19.83 -12.56 9.03
N GLU A 106 -20.29 -12.15 7.86
CA GLU A 106 -21.63 -12.38 7.38
C GLU A 106 -21.64 -12.76 5.90
N HIS A 107 -22.47 -13.75 5.53
CA HIS A 107 -22.81 -14.03 4.16
C HIS A 107 -24.07 -13.25 3.79
N LEU A 108 -24.07 -12.59 2.64
CA LEU A 108 -25.20 -11.77 2.20
C LEU A 108 -25.33 -11.79 0.68
N ILE A 109 -26.52 -11.48 0.19
CA ILE A 109 -26.78 -11.32 -1.24
C ILE A 109 -26.72 -9.83 -1.58
N CYS A 110 -26.04 -9.49 -2.68
CA CYS A 110 -25.95 -8.13 -3.17
C CYS A 110 -27.32 -7.60 -3.59
N THR A 111 -27.87 -6.67 -2.82
CA THR A 111 -29.11 -5.96 -3.13
C THR A 111 -28.85 -4.84 -4.15
N GLU A 112 -29.92 -4.24 -4.72
CA GLU A 112 -29.79 -3.06 -5.57
C GLU A 112 -29.07 -1.90 -4.89
N GLN A 113 -29.33 -1.69 -3.59
CA GLN A 113 -28.68 -0.64 -2.79
C GLN A 113 -27.16 -0.90 -2.65
N LEU A 114 -26.79 -2.16 -2.33
CA LEU A 114 -25.38 -2.55 -2.23
C LEU A 114 -24.70 -2.49 -3.60
N SER A 115 -25.38 -2.92 -4.67
CA SER A 115 -24.85 -2.84 -6.03
C SER A 115 -24.48 -1.40 -6.42
N ARG A 116 -25.40 -0.45 -6.18
CA ARG A 116 -25.14 0.99 -6.44
C ARG A 116 -23.96 1.55 -5.64
N ARG A 117 -23.79 1.07 -4.41
CA ARG A 117 -22.74 1.56 -3.51
C ARG A 117 -21.38 0.91 -3.77
N LEU A 118 -21.36 -0.39 -4.01
CA LEU A 118 -20.13 -1.20 -4.04
C LEU A 118 -19.69 -1.56 -5.47
N GLY A 119 -20.63 -1.60 -6.42
CA GLY A 119 -20.33 -1.96 -7.81
C GLY A 119 -20.43 -3.47 -8.11
N PHE A 120 -20.78 -4.33 -7.16
CA PHE A 120 -21.10 -5.73 -7.40
C PHE A 120 -22.45 -5.86 -8.11
N LYS A 121 -22.71 -6.98 -8.80
CA LYS A 121 -23.99 -7.20 -9.46
C LYS A 121 -25.06 -7.60 -8.46
N VAL A 122 -26.29 -7.17 -8.70
CA VAL A 122 -27.44 -7.63 -7.92
C VAL A 122 -27.55 -9.15 -7.99
N GLY A 123 -27.76 -9.78 -6.84
CA GLY A 123 -27.86 -11.24 -6.72
C GLY A 123 -26.54 -11.97 -6.52
N GLU A 124 -25.39 -11.30 -6.62
CA GLU A 124 -24.11 -11.93 -6.28
C GLU A 124 -24.02 -12.20 -4.77
N GLU A 125 -23.43 -13.34 -4.43
CA GLU A 125 -23.13 -13.72 -3.05
C GLU A 125 -21.86 -13.00 -2.57
N LEU A 126 -21.96 -12.33 -1.42
CA LEU A 126 -20.88 -11.56 -0.83
C LEU A 126 -20.60 -12.05 0.59
N ILE A 127 -19.34 -11.96 0.99
CA ILE A 127 -18.90 -12.07 2.38
C ILE A 127 -18.61 -10.67 2.89
N ARG A 128 -19.32 -10.22 3.92
CA ARG A 128 -19.01 -8.99 4.65
C ARG A 128 -18.18 -9.31 5.87
N VAL A 129 -17.09 -8.59 6.04
CA VAL A 129 -16.18 -8.73 7.20
C VAL A 129 -15.91 -7.38 7.81
N VAL A 130 -16.15 -7.23 9.11
CA VAL A 130 -15.72 -6.05 9.88
C VAL A 130 -14.54 -6.43 10.76
N ARG A 131 -13.45 -5.68 10.66
CA ARG A 131 -12.20 -5.95 11.37
C ARG A 131 -11.71 -4.70 12.09
N VAL A 132 -11.22 -4.89 13.30
CA VAL A 132 -10.40 -3.90 14.00
C VAL A 132 -8.94 -4.29 13.85
N ARG A 133 -8.13 -3.39 13.32
CA ARG A 133 -6.72 -3.61 13.05
C ARG A 133 -5.86 -2.76 13.98
N SER A 134 -4.93 -3.41 14.66
CA SER A 134 -4.05 -2.78 15.64
C SER A 134 -2.60 -2.81 15.19
N LEU A 135 -1.87 -1.76 15.58
CA LEU A 135 -0.42 -1.67 15.44
C LEU A 135 0.20 -1.48 16.81
N ASN A 136 1.17 -2.33 17.14
CA ASN A 136 1.85 -2.32 18.44
C ASN A 136 0.86 -2.32 19.63
N GLY A 137 -0.24 -3.10 19.50
CA GLY A 137 -1.27 -3.23 20.52
C GLY A 137 -2.35 -2.13 20.55
N ASN A 138 -2.21 -1.07 19.76
CA ASN A 138 -3.19 0.01 19.70
C ASN A 138 -4.10 -0.16 18.47
N ALA A 139 -5.42 -0.13 18.66
CA ALA A 139 -6.37 -0.13 17.56
C ALA A 139 -6.23 1.14 16.72
N ARG A 140 -6.02 0.96 15.41
CA ARG A 140 -5.69 2.05 14.49
C ARG A 140 -6.59 2.14 13.28
N GLN A 141 -7.38 1.09 13.02
CA GLN A 141 -8.24 1.06 11.84
C GLN A 141 -9.45 0.17 12.07
N VAL A 142 -10.63 0.65 11.67
CA VAL A 142 -11.83 -0.16 11.47
C VAL A 142 -11.99 -0.38 9.97
N ASP A 143 -12.07 -1.63 9.55
CA ASP A 143 -12.06 -2.03 8.14
C ASP A 143 -13.32 -2.84 7.80
N HIS A 144 -14.16 -2.28 6.94
CA HIS A 144 -15.35 -2.93 6.40
C HIS A 144 -15.05 -3.48 5.02
N GLY A 145 -14.86 -4.80 4.92
CA GLY A 145 -14.60 -5.48 3.65
C GLY A 145 -15.82 -6.20 3.13
N TYR A 146 -16.04 -6.13 1.82
CA TYR A 146 -17.02 -6.90 1.06
C TYR A 146 -16.27 -7.68 -0.01
N PHE A 147 -16.41 -9.00 0.03
CA PHE A 147 -15.69 -9.92 -0.86
C PHE A 147 -16.68 -10.71 -1.69
N LEU A 148 -16.44 -10.81 -2.99
CA LEU A 148 -17.22 -11.68 -3.89
C LEU A 148 -16.97 -13.14 -3.48
N GLU A 149 -18.02 -13.84 -3.03
CA GLU A 149 -17.89 -15.17 -2.44
C GLU A 149 -17.30 -16.20 -3.40
N SER A 150 -17.63 -16.13 -4.68
CA SER A 150 -17.08 -17.03 -5.70
C SER A 150 -15.54 -16.96 -5.81
N ILE A 151 -14.95 -15.81 -5.55
CA ILE A 151 -13.49 -15.59 -5.51
C ILE A 151 -12.92 -15.92 -4.11
N ALA A 152 -13.59 -15.46 -3.05
CA ALA A 152 -13.18 -15.66 -1.66
C ALA A 152 -13.72 -16.97 -1.05
N LYS A 153 -14.09 -17.94 -1.87
CA LYS A 153 -14.67 -19.22 -1.42
C LYS A 153 -13.82 -19.89 -0.35
N GLY A 154 -14.45 -20.21 0.79
CA GLY A 154 -13.79 -20.84 1.94
C GLY A 154 -13.08 -19.85 2.86
N LEU A 155 -13.28 -18.54 2.67
CA LEU A 155 -12.87 -17.54 3.67
C LEU A 155 -13.64 -17.80 4.96
N THR A 156 -12.92 -17.75 6.09
CA THR A 156 -13.48 -17.91 7.44
C THR A 156 -13.05 -16.75 8.34
N PRO A 157 -13.69 -16.56 9.50
CA PRO A 157 -13.24 -15.55 10.47
C PRO A 157 -11.76 -15.70 10.87
N GLU A 158 -11.27 -16.94 11.03
CA GLU A 158 -9.89 -17.22 11.42
C GLU A 158 -8.89 -16.85 10.32
N ILE A 159 -9.27 -17.01 9.06
CA ILE A 159 -8.48 -16.55 7.91
C ILE A 159 -8.52 -15.03 7.81
N ALA A 160 -9.70 -14.44 7.99
CA ALA A 160 -9.90 -12.99 7.95
C ALA A 160 -9.17 -12.24 9.07
N ALA A 161 -8.96 -12.90 10.22
CA ALA A 161 -8.13 -12.39 11.33
C ALA A 161 -6.62 -12.37 11.00
N LYS A 162 -6.21 -13.03 9.92
CA LYS A 162 -4.82 -13.03 9.42
C LYS A 162 -4.71 -12.14 8.17
N SER A 163 -4.32 -12.72 7.04
CA SER A 163 -4.23 -12.02 5.76
C SER A 163 -5.15 -12.66 4.73
N ILE A 164 -6.19 -11.94 4.32
CA ILE A 164 -7.10 -12.39 3.25
C ILE A 164 -6.33 -12.46 1.93
N TYR A 165 -5.44 -11.51 1.63
CA TYR A 165 -4.64 -11.53 0.40
C TYR A 165 -3.69 -12.73 0.35
N ASP A 166 -3.01 -13.05 1.45
CA ASP A 166 -2.18 -14.26 1.53
C ASP A 166 -3.00 -15.53 1.26
N TYR A 167 -4.21 -15.61 1.83
CA TYR A 167 -5.13 -16.72 1.55
C TYR A 167 -5.55 -16.77 0.08
N LEU A 168 -5.97 -15.63 -0.51
CA LEU A 168 -6.40 -15.57 -1.89
C LEU A 168 -5.27 -15.96 -2.86
N GLU A 169 -4.07 -15.43 -2.66
CA GLU A 169 -2.93 -15.65 -3.55
C GLU A 169 -2.34 -17.04 -3.39
N HIS A 170 -2.06 -17.48 -2.17
CA HIS A 170 -1.34 -18.74 -1.93
C HIS A 170 -2.22 -19.97 -1.81
N LYS A 171 -3.49 -19.83 -1.39
CA LYS A 171 -4.41 -20.97 -1.25
C LYS A 171 -5.44 -21.06 -2.37
N ARG A 172 -5.86 -19.91 -2.92
CA ARG A 172 -6.87 -19.86 -3.98
C ARG A 172 -6.28 -19.62 -5.38
N GLY A 173 -4.99 -19.24 -5.47
CA GLY A 173 -4.34 -18.91 -6.74
C GLY A 173 -4.88 -17.65 -7.42
N VAL A 174 -5.61 -16.82 -6.68
CA VAL A 174 -6.15 -15.54 -7.16
C VAL A 174 -5.04 -14.50 -7.11
N LYS A 175 -4.75 -13.86 -8.25
CA LYS A 175 -3.79 -12.75 -8.30
C LYS A 175 -4.52 -11.43 -8.12
N VAL A 176 -4.20 -10.72 -7.05
CA VAL A 176 -4.61 -9.32 -6.85
C VAL A 176 -3.77 -8.44 -7.77
N MET A 177 -4.39 -7.80 -8.75
CA MET A 177 -3.63 -7.10 -9.81
C MET A 177 -3.70 -5.60 -9.71
N ALA A 178 -4.84 -5.04 -9.35
CA ALA A 178 -5.07 -3.61 -9.33
C ALA A 178 -6.06 -3.23 -8.22
N SER A 179 -5.93 -2.01 -7.73
CA SER A 179 -6.89 -1.40 -6.81
C SER A 179 -7.13 0.06 -7.19
N ARG A 180 -8.41 0.45 -7.27
CA ARG A 180 -8.81 1.85 -7.34
C ARG A 180 -9.05 2.33 -5.90
N ARG A 181 -8.45 3.45 -5.53
CA ARG A 181 -8.57 3.99 -4.17
C ARG A 181 -9.07 5.43 -4.21
N THR A 182 -9.99 5.72 -3.29
CA THR A 182 -10.44 7.09 -2.99
C THR A 182 -10.13 7.37 -1.53
N VAL A 183 -9.55 8.52 -1.27
CA VAL A 183 -9.20 8.97 0.09
C VAL A 183 -10.04 10.18 0.43
N SER A 184 -10.68 10.16 1.59
CA SER A 184 -11.45 11.26 2.17
C SER A 184 -11.20 11.39 3.67
N VAL A 185 -11.76 12.41 4.28
CA VAL A 185 -11.80 12.60 5.73
C VAL A 185 -13.26 12.73 6.14
N GLU A 186 -13.65 12.00 7.16
CA GLU A 186 -15.01 12.01 7.70
C GLU A 186 -15.00 12.25 9.20
N LEU A 187 -16.08 12.80 9.72
CA LEU A 187 -16.28 12.83 11.16
C LEU A 187 -16.34 11.40 11.71
N ALA A 188 -15.76 11.21 12.88
CA ALA A 188 -15.83 9.93 13.57
C ALA A 188 -17.29 9.64 13.96
N ASN A 189 -17.70 8.40 13.73
CA ASN A 189 -19.00 7.89 14.15
C ASN A 189 -18.90 7.09 15.46
N ASP A 190 -20.03 6.62 15.98
CA ASP A 190 -20.07 5.85 17.23
C ASP A 190 -19.27 4.56 17.16
N GLU A 191 -19.22 3.90 16.01
CA GLU A 191 -18.42 2.68 15.79
C GLU A 191 -16.92 2.98 15.86
N ASP A 192 -16.48 4.06 15.21
CA ASP A 192 -15.09 4.51 15.30
C ASP A 192 -14.70 4.79 16.75
N CYS A 193 -15.54 5.55 17.47
CA CYS A 193 -15.29 5.90 18.87
C CYS A 193 -15.30 4.67 19.79
N SER A 194 -16.05 3.62 19.43
CA SER A 194 -16.10 2.38 20.23
C SER A 194 -14.87 1.50 20.08
N TYR A 195 -14.22 1.55 18.93
CA TYR A 195 -13.08 0.68 18.61
C TYR A 195 -11.74 1.40 18.60
N LEU A 196 -11.70 2.71 18.29
CA LEU A 196 -10.48 3.49 18.19
C LEU A 196 -10.37 4.48 19.34
N ASP A 197 -9.23 4.50 20.01
CA ASP A 197 -8.92 5.62 20.92
C ASP A 197 -8.44 6.81 20.08
N LEU A 198 -9.41 7.66 19.72
CA LEU A 198 -9.15 8.82 18.87
C LEU A 198 -8.50 9.99 19.63
N GLY A 199 -8.47 9.96 20.97
CA GLY A 199 -7.85 11.01 21.78
C GLY A 199 -8.40 12.40 21.45
N LYS A 200 -7.56 13.26 20.89
CA LYS A 200 -7.93 14.65 20.49
C LYS A 200 -8.60 14.77 19.11
N TYR A 201 -8.69 13.69 18.35
CA TYR A 201 -9.26 13.73 17.01
C TYR A 201 -10.76 13.48 17.02
N ASN A 202 -11.50 14.23 16.22
CA ASN A 202 -12.95 14.07 16.01
C ASN A 202 -13.27 13.53 14.60
N CYS A 203 -12.26 13.10 13.87
CA CYS A 203 -12.39 12.62 12.50
C CYS A 203 -11.50 11.39 12.28
N VAL A 204 -11.77 10.69 11.19
CA VAL A 204 -10.96 9.58 10.67
C VAL A 204 -10.63 9.82 9.21
N ALA A 205 -9.50 9.30 8.78
CA ALA A 205 -9.20 9.20 7.36
C ALA A 205 -9.86 7.94 6.81
N VAL A 206 -10.57 8.08 5.70
CA VAL A 206 -11.30 6.99 5.05
C VAL A 206 -10.64 6.66 3.73
N MET A 207 -10.29 5.40 3.53
CA MET A 207 -9.85 4.88 2.25
C MET A 207 -10.87 3.87 1.73
N GLU A 208 -11.55 4.24 0.66
CA GLU A 208 -12.34 3.29 -0.13
C GLU A 208 -11.44 2.63 -1.16
N SER A 209 -11.51 1.30 -1.26
CA SER A 209 -10.74 0.56 -2.24
C SER A 209 -11.63 -0.42 -3.00
N GLN A 210 -11.46 -0.47 -4.31
CA GLN A 210 -12.04 -1.49 -5.20
C GLN A 210 -10.89 -2.29 -5.78
N SER A 211 -10.80 -3.57 -5.44
CA SER A 211 -9.70 -4.44 -5.86
C SER A 211 -10.14 -5.44 -6.91
N TYR A 212 -9.25 -5.67 -7.88
CA TYR A 212 -9.51 -6.46 -9.08
C TYR A 212 -8.52 -7.60 -9.23
N THR A 213 -9.01 -8.75 -9.71
CA THR A 213 -8.18 -9.89 -10.10
C THR A 213 -7.38 -9.60 -11.38
N SER A 214 -6.48 -10.52 -11.76
CA SER A 214 -5.79 -10.49 -13.07
C SER A 214 -6.72 -10.49 -14.27
N ASP A 215 -7.93 -11.00 -14.10
CA ASP A 215 -8.97 -11.08 -15.16
C ASP A 215 -9.91 -9.86 -15.14
N GLY A 216 -9.60 -8.86 -14.32
CA GLY A 216 -10.38 -7.62 -14.20
C GLY A 216 -11.70 -7.79 -13.42
N ILE A 217 -11.87 -8.87 -12.65
CA ILE A 217 -13.06 -9.09 -11.83
C ILE A 217 -12.94 -8.29 -10.56
N LEU A 218 -13.95 -7.44 -10.27
CA LEU A 218 -14.10 -6.80 -8.96
C LEU A 218 -14.40 -7.88 -7.92
N PHE A 219 -13.49 -8.10 -6.99
CA PHE A 219 -13.65 -9.14 -5.98
C PHE A 219 -13.69 -8.62 -4.54
N GLU A 220 -13.24 -7.40 -4.33
CA GLU A 220 -13.20 -6.78 -3.01
C GLU A 220 -13.54 -5.31 -3.09
N VAL A 221 -14.37 -4.86 -2.15
CA VAL A 221 -14.57 -3.44 -1.84
C VAL A 221 -14.36 -3.25 -0.36
N THR A 222 -13.48 -2.32 0.02
CA THR A 222 -13.20 -2.00 1.41
C THR A 222 -13.42 -0.53 1.72
N HIS A 223 -13.86 -0.26 2.96
CA HIS A 223 -13.92 1.05 3.58
C HIS A 223 -13.06 0.99 4.84
N ALA A 224 -11.84 1.45 4.76
CA ALA A 224 -10.88 1.48 5.85
C ALA A 224 -10.94 2.84 6.55
N ARG A 225 -11.45 2.87 7.78
CA ARG A 225 -11.57 4.05 8.64
C ARG A 225 -10.37 4.07 9.59
N THR A 226 -9.43 4.96 9.34
CA THR A 226 -8.08 4.94 9.92
C THR A 226 -7.87 6.12 10.85
N HIS A 227 -7.27 5.86 12.00
CA HIS A 227 -6.84 6.87 12.95
C HIS A 227 -5.90 7.88 12.29
N PRO A 228 -6.16 9.21 12.41
CA PRO A 228 -5.39 10.23 11.69
C PRO A 228 -3.88 10.20 11.96
N GLU A 229 -3.48 9.81 13.16
CA GLU A 229 -2.06 9.78 13.56
C GLU A 229 -1.19 8.83 12.70
N ILE A 230 -1.78 7.76 12.15
CA ILE A 230 -1.05 6.81 11.32
C ILE A 230 -1.35 6.94 9.82
N PHE A 231 -2.25 7.86 9.45
CA PHE A 231 -2.67 8.01 8.06
C PHE A 231 -1.76 9.00 7.33
N HIS A 232 -0.63 8.51 6.89
CA HIS A 232 0.34 9.27 6.11
C HIS A 232 0.62 8.57 4.79
N TYR A 233 0.29 9.24 3.70
CA TYR A 233 0.55 8.75 2.34
C TYR A 233 1.36 9.78 1.56
N ARG A 234 2.38 9.29 0.86
CA ARG A 234 3.18 10.11 -0.03
C ARG A 234 2.90 9.70 -1.48
N VAL A 235 2.50 10.67 -2.28
CA VAL A 235 2.33 10.51 -3.72
C VAL A 235 3.37 11.37 -4.42
N ASN A 236 4.10 10.77 -5.35
CA ASN A 236 5.07 11.45 -6.17
C ASN A 236 4.37 11.93 -7.44
N SER A 237 4.41 13.24 -7.70
CA SER A 237 3.82 13.85 -8.89
C SER A 237 4.92 14.43 -9.77
N LYS A 238 4.82 14.22 -11.09
CA LYS A 238 5.70 14.83 -12.10
C LYS A 238 4.88 15.84 -12.92
N ARG A 239 5.56 16.89 -13.38
CA ARG A 239 5.00 17.89 -14.31
C ARG A 239 5.62 17.71 -15.68
#